data_15b7c8bef8d7c85b24ea55f46753a810
#
_entry.id   15b7c8bef8d7c85b24ea55f46753a810
#
_cell.length_a   1.000
_cell.length_b   1.000
_cell.length_c   1.000
_cell.angle_alpha   90.00
_cell.angle_beta   90.00
_cell.angle_gamma   90.00
#
_symmetry.space_group_name_H-M   'P 1'
#
loop_
_entity.id
_entity.type
_entity.pdbx_description
1 polymer ?
#
loop_
_entity_poly.entity_id
_entity_poly.type
_entity_poly.pdbx_seq_one_letter_code
_entity_poly.pdbx_strand_id
1 'polypeptide(L)'
;MAYGSQIGKKFHKDGSAARYPGNTVVSDATPETRAYQVMSQCLMMLEEAGLSEMFIPLPKDSYHMTVIRGVNDLVREAEYWPEALPKDVPMTVADDYMTAAIGRVANPGAMRMRFGEAKINAEDFRISMRPADDAQEQVLRTYRDQVADAVGLRLPGHETYTFHITLAYTWQLPDETQKRVIGELKRRMDELLAKQPVVELHPPHIAYYRDMLSFSAERIER
;
A
#
# COMPACT_ATOMS: atom_id res chain seq x y z
N MET A 1 21.88 3.00 -17.11
CA MET A 1 20.53 2.57 -16.72
C MET A 1 20.21 3.24 -15.39
N ALA A 2 19.10 3.95 -15.28
CA ALA A 2 18.67 4.61 -14.06
C ALA A 2 17.58 3.77 -13.39
N TYR A 3 17.65 3.64 -12.08
CA TYR A 3 16.74 2.80 -11.30
C TYR A 3 15.63 3.61 -10.64
N GLY A 4 14.54 2.92 -10.31
CA GLY A 4 13.46 3.46 -9.50
C GLY A 4 13.92 3.83 -8.08
N SER A 5 13.18 4.71 -7.40
CA SER A 5 13.58 5.32 -6.12
C SER A 5 13.60 4.35 -4.92
N GLN A 6 13.01 3.17 -5.07
CA GLN A 6 12.98 2.13 -4.03
C GLN A 6 14.10 1.08 -4.19
N ILE A 7 14.86 1.13 -5.30
CA ILE A 7 16.04 0.27 -5.48
C ILE A 7 17.17 0.74 -4.57
N GLY A 8 17.77 -0.19 -3.86
CA GLY A 8 18.73 0.07 -2.78
C GLY A 8 18.08 0.37 -1.41
N LYS A 9 16.73 0.32 -1.32
CA LYS A 9 15.97 0.47 -0.06
C LYS A 9 15.09 -0.75 0.20
N LYS A 10 14.05 -0.92 -0.61
CA LYS A 10 13.08 -2.02 -0.54
C LYS A 10 13.42 -3.18 -1.47
N PHE A 11 14.24 -2.94 -2.48
CA PHE A 11 14.66 -3.92 -3.47
C PHE A 11 16.15 -3.79 -3.77
N HIS A 12 16.78 -4.90 -4.09
CA HIS A 12 18.13 -4.95 -4.63
C HIS A 12 18.17 -4.57 -6.11
N LYS A 13 19.37 -4.33 -6.66
CA LYS A 13 19.54 -3.97 -8.07
C LYS A 13 19.12 -5.06 -9.06
N ASP A 14 19.09 -6.31 -8.62
CA ASP A 14 18.62 -7.45 -9.40
C ASP A 14 17.09 -7.63 -9.36
N GLY A 15 16.37 -6.75 -8.68
CA GLY A 15 14.91 -6.79 -8.52
C GLY A 15 14.43 -7.69 -7.37
N SER A 16 15.31 -8.39 -6.68
CA SER A 16 14.93 -9.18 -5.50
C SER A 16 14.54 -8.25 -4.33
N ALA A 17 13.60 -8.72 -3.49
CA ALA A 17 13.14 -7.95 -2.33
C ALA A 17 14.25 -7.84 -1.26
N ALA A 18 14.50 -6.64 -0.78
CA ALA A 18 15.35 -6.40 0.38
C ALA A 18 14.57 -6.60 1.67
N ARG A 19 15.26 -7.03 2.74
CA ARG A 19 14.67 -7.10 4.08
C ARG A 19 14.17 -5.71 4.49
N TYR A 20 12.85 -5.61 4.75
CA TYR A 20 12.18 -4.36 5.13
C TYR A 20 11.01 -4.66 6.08
N PRO A 21 11.26 -5.27 7.27
CA PRO A 21 10.20 -5.81 8.10
C PRO A 21 9.44 -4.72 8.86
N GLY A 22 8.14 -4.93 8.96
CA GLY A 22 7.25 -4.01 9.65
C GLY A 22 5.84 -4.55 9.78
N ASN A 23 4.94 -3.68 10.21
CA ASN A 23 3.51 -3.94 10.24
C ASN A 23 2.73 -2.73 9.72
N THR A 24 1.49 -2.94 9.38
CA THR A 24 0.61 -1.92 8.81
C THR A 24 -0.84 -2.35 8.99
N VAL A 25 -1.79 -1.42 8.93
CA VAL A 25 -3.21 -1.75 8.83
C VAL A 25 -3.64 -1.61 7.39
N VAL A 26 -4.21 -2.67 6.84
CA VAL A 26 -4.59 -2.76 5.42
C VAL A 26 -6.04 -3.16 5.26
N SER A 27 -6.62 -2.83 4.11
CA SER A 27 -7.88 -3.36 3.60
C SER A 27 -7.59 -4.08 2.29
N ASP A 28 -7.85 -5.38 2.24
CA ASP A 28 -7.49 -6.22 1.10
C ASP A 28 -8.45 -6.09 -0.07
N ALA A 29 -7.89 -6.26 -1.26
CA ALA A 29 -8.60 -6.48 -2.51
C ALA A 29 -8.32 -7.92 -2.98
N THR A 30 -9.18 -8.87 -2.57
CA THR A 30 -9.05 -10.29 -2.87
C THR A 30 -9.68 -10.68 -4.21
N PRO A 31 -9.37 -11.85 -4.79
CA PRO A 31 -9.81 -12.23 -6.15
C PRO A 31 -11.30 -12.13 -6.42
N GLU A 32 -12.15 -12.28 -5.41
CA GLU A 32 -13.61 -12.15 -5.50
C GLU A 32 -14.07 -10.70 -5.55
N THR A 33 -13.22 -9.72 -5.21
CA THR A 33 -13.58 -8.30 -5.21
C THR A 33 -13.50 -7.70 -6.61
N ARG A 34 -14.38 -6.75 -6.91
CA ARG A 34 -14.30 -5.95 -8.14
C ARG A 34 -13.02 -5.15 -8.22
N ALA A 35 -12.50 -4.70 -7.07
CA ALA A 35 -11.24 -3.98 -6.98
C ALA A 35 -10.09 -4.80 -7.56
N TYR A 36 -9.93 -6.04 -7.13
CA TYR A 36 -8.90 -6.95 -7.64
C TYR A 36 -8.99 -7.16 -9.15
N GLN A 37 -10.21 -7.39 -9.66
CA GLN A 37 -10.42 -7.61 -11.10
C GLN A 37 -9.96 -6.41 -11.94
N VAL A 38 -10.32 -5.19 -11.52
CA VAL A 38 -9.92 -3.95 -12.20
C VAL A 38 -8.41 -3.72 -12.12
N MET A 39 -7.80 -3.98 -10.98
CA MET A 39 -6.35 -3.85 -10.80
C MET A 39 -5.58 -4.87 -11.65
N SER A 40 -6.05 -6.10 -11.69
CA SER A 40 -5.49 -7.13 -12.57
C SER A 40 -5.58 -6.72 -14.04
N GLN A 41 -6.69 -6.09 -14.46
CA GLN A 41 -6.83 -5.56 -15.81
C GLN A 41 -5.84 -4.43 -16.08
N CYS A 42 -5.62 -3.51 -15.13
CA CYS A 42 -4.62 -2.46 -15.27
C CYS A 42 -3.19 -3.03 -15.42
N LEU A 43 -2.86 -4.09 -14.66
CA LEU A 43 -1.57 -4.76 -14.79
C LEU A 43 -1.43 -5.44 -16.17
N MET A 44 -2.48 -6.12 -16.66
CA MET A 44 -2.48 -6.69 -18.01
C MET A 44 -2.25 -5.62 -19.11
N MET A 45 -2.88 -4.45 -18.96
CA MET A 45 -2.66 -3.33 -19.90
C MET A 45 -1.19 -2.86 -19.91
N LEU A 46 -0.49 -2.92 -18.77
CA LEU A 46 0.94 -2.63 -18.67
C LEU A 46 1.76 -3.69 -19.41
N GLU A 47 1.41 -4.98 -19.25
CA GLU A 47 2.05 -6.11 -19.92
C GLU A 47 1.87 -6.01 -21.44
N GLU A 48 0.66 -5.77 -21.92
CA GLU A 48 0.34 -5.58 -23.35
C GLU A 48 1.06 -4.39 -23.98
N ALA A 49 1.37 -3.36 -23.19
CA ALA A 49 2.16 -2.21 -23.62
C ALA A 49 3.67 -2.51 -23.68
N GLY A 50 4.13 -3.70 -23.33
CA GLY A 50 5.54 -4.11 -23.34
C GLY A 50 6.40 -3.44 -22.26
N LEU A 51 5.78 -3.05 -21.14
CA LEU A 51 6.45 -2.31 -20.07
C LEU A 51 6.76 -3.16 -18.84
N SER A 52 6.41 -4.44 -18.81
CA SER A 52 6.52 -5.32 -17.62
C SER A 52 7.93 -5.37 -17.06
N GLU A 53 8.95 -5.41 -17.91
CA GLU A 53 10.36 -5.51 -17.49
C GLU A 53 10.86 -4.27 -16.74
N MET A 54 10.10 -3.19 -16.75
CA MET A 54 10.43 -1.95 -16.01
C MET A 54 9.97 -1.99 -14.56
N PHE A 55 9.20 -3.01 -14.18
CA PHE A 55 8.55 -3.06 -12.88
C PHE A 55 8.79 -4.39 -12.16
N ILE A 56 8.75 -4.32 -10.83
CA ILE A 56 8.70 -5.48 -9.95
C ILE A 56 7.23 -5.62 -9.52
N PRO A 57 6.46 -6.57 -10.09
CA PRO A 57 5.06 -6.75 -9.75
C PRO A 57 4.91 -7.26 -8.32
N LEU A 58 3.89 -6.77 -7.62
CA LEU A 58 3.50 -7.34 -6.34
C LEU A 58 2.70 -8.64 -6.57
N PRO A 59 2.79 -9.61 -5.63
CA PRO A 59 1.91 -10.77 -5.64
C PRO A 59 0.45 -10.33 -5.66
N LYS A 60 -0.34 -10.89 -6.58
CA LYS A 60 -1.74 -10.47 -6.78
C LYS A 60 -2.61 -10.75 -5.55
N ASP A 61 -2.29 -11.77 -4.78
CA ASP A 61 -2.93 -12.12 -3.51
C ASP A 61 -2.59 -11.19 -2.35
N SER A 62 -1.65 -10.26 -2.57
CA SER A 62 -1.26 -9.23 -1.61
C SER A 62 -1.80 -7.84 -1.93
N TYR A 63 -2.72 -7.69 -2.89
CA TYR A 63 -3.28 -6.37 -3.21
C TYR A 63 -4.10 -5.82 -2.06
N HIS A 64 -3.66 -4.69 -1.54
CA HIS A 64 -4.29 -4.03 -0.41
C HIS A 64 -4.19 -2.51 -0.49
N MET A 65 -5.12 -1.84 0.14
CA MET A 65 -5.03 -0.41 0.46
C MET A 65 -4.48 -0.25 1.87
N THR A 66 -3.37 0.45 2.03
CA THR A 66 -2.91 0.84 3.36
C THR A 66 -3.87 1.85 3.98
N VAL A 67 -4.47 1.49 5.11
CA VAL A 67 -5.36 2.36 5.89
C VAL A 67 -4.53 3.26 6.79
N ILE A 68 -3.58 2.69 7.55
CA ILE A 68 -2.62 3.43 8.36
C ILE A 68 -1.30 2.66 8.42
N ARG A 69 -0.20 3.36 8.18
CA ARG A 69 1.12 2.75 8.32
C ARG A 69 1.41 2.47 9.79
N GLY A 70 1.97 1.31 10.07
CA GLY A 70 2.50 0.94 11.37
C GLY A 70 4.00 1.23 11.50
N VAL A 71 4.71 0.41 12.24
CA VAL A 71 6.15 0.55 12.50
C VAL A 71 6.97 -0.28 11.52
N ASN A 72 8.21 0.18 11.29
CA ASN A 72 9.20 -0.53 10.47
C ASN A 72 10.52 -0.68 11.24
N ASP A 73 11.13 -1.87 11.14
CA ASP A 73 12.35 -2.22 11.85
C ASP A 73 13.57 -1.33 11.51
N LEU A 74 13.58 -0.80 10.29
CA LEU A 74 14.67 0.02 9.77
C LEU A 74 14.46 1.52 9.98
N VAL A 75 13.29 1.90 10.55
CA VAL A 75 12.91 3.31 10.73
C VAL A 75 12.35 3.45 12.15
N ARG A 76 13.25 3.66 13.12
CA ARG A 76 12.92 3.72 14.55
C ARG A 76 13.15 5.12 15.16
N GLU A 77 13.17 6.15 14.33
CA GLU A 77 13.19 7.55 14.78
C GLU A 77 11.90 7.88 15.56
N ALA A 78 11.98 8.87 16.45
CA ALA A 78 10.88 9.20 17.37
C ALA A 78 9.56 9.53 16.66
N GLU A 79 9.61 10.12 15.48
CA GLU A 79 8.42 10.46 14.68
C GLU A 79 7.78 9.27 13.94
N TYR A 80 8.47 8.10 13.93
CA TYR A 80 8.03 6.87 13.27
C TYR A 80 7.84 5.69 14.22
N TRP A 81 8.02 5.92 15.53
CA TRP A 81 8.01 4.87 16.54
C TRP A 81 7.17 5.28 17.77
N PRO A 82 6.29 4.41 18.31
CA PRO A 82 5.48 4.73 19.48
C PRO A 82 6.35 5.15 20.68
N GLU A 83 6.00 6.26 21.33
CA GLU A 83 6.75 6.76 22.48
C GLU A 83 6.82 5.75 23.64
N ALA A 84 5.71 5.01 23.84
CA ALA A 84 5.61 4.00 24.91
C ALA A 84 6.45 2.73 24.65
N LEU A 85 7.05 2.59 23.46
CA LEU A 85 7.79 1.39 23.05
C LEU A 85 9.28 1.68 22.94
N PRO A 86 10.17 1.03 23.73
CA PRO A 86 11.62 1.19 23.58
C PRO A 86 12.08 0.90 22.14
N LYS A 87 13.04 1.66 21.65
CA LYS A 87 13.49 1.58 20.25
C LYS A 87 14.33 0.34 19.93
N ASP A 88 14.84 -0.34 20.95
CA ASP A 88 15.70 -1.53 20.85
C ASP A 88 14.95 -2.85 21.00
N VAL A 89 13.62 -2.81 21.20
CA VAL A 89 12.83 -4.03 21.32
C VAL A 89 12.83 -4.85 20.03
N PRO A 90 12.75 -6.19 20.11
CA PRO A 90 12.51 -7.02 18.93
C PRO A 90 11.21 -6.65 18.22
N MET A 91 11.15 -6.83 16.88
CA MET A 91 9.93 -6.56 16.11
C MET A 91 8.72 -7.38 16.58
N THR A 92 8.94 -8.56 17.14
CA THR A 92 7.86 -9.37 17.73
C THR A 92 7.16 -8.66 18.89
N VAL A 93 7.93 -7.93 19.73
CA VAL A 93 7.38 -7.10 20.82
C VAL A 93 6.63 -5.89 20.26
N ALA A 94 7.17 -5.27 19.22
CA ALA A 94 6.49 -4.17 18.54
C ALA A 94 5.17 -4.63 17.88
N ASP A 95 5.15 -5.84 17.30
CA ASP A 95 3.95 -6.44 16.74
C ASP A 95 2.89 -6.73 17.81
N ASP A 96 3.32 -7.26 18.97
CA ASP A 96 2.40 -7.51 20.10
C ASP A 96 1.76 -6.21 20.57
N TYR A 97 2.58 -5.17 20.72
CA TYR A 97 2.10 -3.84 21.11
C TYR A 97 1.10 -3.29 20.10
N MET A 98 1.45 -3.29 18.81
CA MET A 98 0.59 -2.78 17.74
C MET A 98 -0.72 -3.57 17.66
N THR A 99 -0.66 -4.89 17.71
CA THR A 99 -1.85 -5.77 17.69
C THR A 99 -2.77 -5.49 18.85
N ALA A 100 -2.22 -5.40 20.07
CA ALA A 100 -3.00 -5.11 21.26
C ALA A 100 -3.63 -3.71 21.24
N ALA A 101 -2.90 -2.71 20.71
CA ALA A 101 -3.40 -1.34 20.61
C ALA A 101 -4.53 -1.24 19.57
N ILE A 102 -4.32 -1.76 18.36
CA ILE A 102 -5.30 -1.76 17.26
C ILE A 102 -6.54 -2.58 17.62
N GLY A 103 -6.38 -3.71 18.32
CA GLY A 103 -7.48 -4.56 18.75
C GLY A 103 -8.46 -3.90 19.74
N ARG A 104 -8.09 -2.77 20.34
CA ARG A 104 -8.99 -1.96 21.20
C ARG A 104 -9.87 -0.99 20.40
N VAL A 105 -9.57 -0.77 19.13
CA VAL A 105 -10.33 0.14 18.26
C VAL A 105 -11.40 -0.65 17.53
N ALA A 106 -12.63 -0.16 17.56
CA ALA A 106 -13.74 -0.79 16.85
C ALA A 106 -13.47 -0.83 15.34
N ASN A 107 -13.58 -2.02 14.76
CA ASN A 107 -13.39 -2.19 13.32
C ASN A 107 -14.56 -1.54 12.58
N PRO A 108 -14.29 -0.66 11.60
CA PRO A 108 -15.33 0.09 10.90
C PRO A 108 -16.09 -0.73 9.84
N GLY A 109 -15.70 -2.00 9.60
CA GLY A 109 -16.27 -2.83 8.55
C GLY A 109 -15.62 -2.64 7.18
N ALA A 110 -16.29 -3.12 6.13
CA ALA A 110 -15.80 -3.04 4.76
C ALA A 110 -15.64 -1.57 4.30
N MET A 111 -14.59 -1.31 3.50
CA MET A 111 -14.27 0.01 3.01
C MET A 111 -14.86 0.24 1.61
N ARG A 112 -15.86 1.13 1.52
CA ARG A 112 -16.47 1.53 0.24
C ARG A 112 -15.63 2.62 -0.42
N MET A 113 -15.04 2.28 -1.58
CA MET A 113 -14.06 3.14 -2.25
C MET A 113 -14.44 3.37 -3.72
N ARG A 114 -13.93 4.46 -4.28
CA ARG A 114 -13.90 4.75 -5.71
C ARG A 114 -12.46 4.74 -6.19
N PHE A 115 -12.26 4.30 -7.41
CA PHE A 115 -10.97 4.48 -8.06
C PHE A 115 -10.73 5.97 -8.35
N GLY A 116 -9.52 6.41 -8.09
CA GLY A 116 -8.98 7.64 -8.63
C GLY A 116 -8.21 7.38 -9.93
N GLU A 117 -7.09 8.04 -10.10
CA GLU A 117 -6.23 7.91 -11.27
C GLU A 117 -5.13 6.85 -11.09
N ALA A 118 -4.67 6.27 -12.19
CA ALA A 118 -3.44 5.50 -12.24
C ALA A 118 -2.23 6.44 -12.08
N LYS A 119 -1.27 6.05 -11.26
CA LYS A 119 0.00 6.76 -11.07
C LYS A 119 1.16 5.83 -11.36
N ILE A 120 1.97 6.21 -12.33
CA ILE A 120 3.21 5.54 -12.69
C ILE A 120 4.33 6.58 -12.57
N ASN A 121 5.25 6.36 -11.66
CA ASN A 121 6.32 7.30 -11.35
C ASN A 121 7.63 6.57 -10.99
N ALA A 122 8.64 7.29 -10.50
CA ALA A 122 9.93 6.71 -10.14
C ALA A 122 9.86 5.75 -8.91
N GLU A 123 8.78 5.75 -8.16
CA GLU A 123 8.59 4.90 -6.98
C GLU A 123 7.85 3.61 -7.35
N ASP A 124 6.66 3.75 -7.95
CA ASP A 124 5.76 2.62 -8.18
C ASP A 124 4.71 2.89 -9.27
N PHE A 125 3.98 1.83 -9.57
CA PHE A 125 2.71 1.83 -10.25
C PHE A 125 1.61 1.53 -9.24
N ARG A 126 0.73 2.52 -9.01
CA ARG A 126 -0.38 2.45 -8.06
C ARG A 126 -1.67 3.01 -8.64
N ILE A 127 -2.79 2.56 -8.11
CA ILE A 127 -4.11 3.14 -8.37
C ILE A 127 -4.54 3.93 -7.14
N SER A 128 -4.83 5.22 -7.32
CA SER A 128 -5.37 6.06 -6.26
C SER A 128 -6.76 5.60 -5.87
N MET A 129 -7.07 5.66 -4.57
CA MET A 129 -8.38 5.31 -4.03
C MET A 129 -8.97 6.51 -3.31
N ARG A 130 -10.28 6.70 -3.42
CA ARG A 130 -11.03 7.74 -2.70
C ARG A 130 -12.20 7.10 -1.98
N PRO A 131 -12.54 7.53 -0.76
CA PRO A 131 -13.78 7.13 -0.12
C PRO A 131 -14.98 7.33 -1.04
N ALA A 132 -15.98 6.46 -0.95
CA ALA A 132 -17.15 6.48 -1.83
C ALA A 132 -17.97 7.77 -1.72
N ASP A 133 -18.01 8.33 -0.52
CA ASP A 133 -18.75 9.53 -0.13
C ASP A 133 -18.14 10.12 1.16
N ASP A 134 -18.65 11.29 1.57
CA ASP A 134 -18.19 12.02 2.78
C ASP A 134 -18.38 11.20 4.06
N ALA A 135 -19.45 10.41 4.14
CA ALA A 135 -19.69 9.54 5.29
C ALA A 135 -18.61 8.46 5.42
N GLN A 136 -18.24 7.84 4.30
CA GLN A 136 -17.13 6.86 4.27
C GLN A 136 -15.78 7.52 4.56
N GLU A 137 -15.55 8.74 4.08
CA GLU A 137 -14.33 9.48 4.42
C GLU A 137 -14.25 9.74 5.91
N GLN A 138 -15.35 10.21 6.52
CA GLN A 138 -15.41 10.44 7.96
C GLN A 138 -15.14 9.17 8.77
N VAL A 139 -15.74 8.04 8.38
CA VAL A 139 -15.50 6.74 9.01
C VAL A 139 -14.01 6.36 8.94
N LEU A 140 -13.42 6.49 7.75
CA LEU A 140 -12.03 6.11 7.51
C LEU A 140 -11.04 7.02 8.26
N ARG A 141 -11.28 8.34 8.26
CA ARG A 141 -10.44 9.31 9.00
C ARG A 141 -10.56 9.10 10.51
N THR A 142 -11.79 8.94 11.02
CA THR A 142 -12.02 8.66 12.45
C THR A 142 -11.33 7.36 12.89
N TYR A 143 -11.42 6.30 12.10
CA TYR A 143 -10.73 5.05 12.41
C TYR A 143 -9.21 5.24 12.46
N ARG A 144 -8.64 5.96 11.49
CA ARG A 144 -7.21 6.28 11.47
C ARG A 144 -6.77 7.05 12.73
N ASP A 145 -7.57 8.05 13.14
CA ASP A 145 -7.29 8.84 14.35
C ASP A 145 -7.33 7.97 15.60
N GLN A 146 -8.37 7.15 15.74
CA GLN A 146 -8.50 6.22 16.87
C GLN A 146 -7.35 5.22 16.96
N VAL A 147 -6.89 4.69 15.82
CA VAL A 147 -5.73 3.80 15.77
C VAL A 147 -4.45 4.55 16.13
N ALA A 148 -4.24 5.75 15.59
CA ALA A 148 -3.06 6.56 15.90
C ALA A 148 -2.99 6.91 17.41
N ASP A 149 -4.12 7.27 18.00
CA ASP A 149 -4.23 7.58 19.43
C ASP A 149 -4.02 6.33 20.30
N ALA A 150 -4.61 5.19 19.93
CA ALA A 150 -4.45 3.92 20.65
C ALA A 150 -3.01 3.39 20.63
N VAL A 151 -2.30 3.61 19.51
CA VAL A 151 -0.90 3.22 19.34
C VAL A 151 0.05 4.25 19.96
N GLY A 152 -0.39 5.51 20.13
CA GLY A 152 0.48 6.61 20.51
C GLY A 152 1.48 6.98 19.42
N LEU A 153 1.06 6.88 18.14
CA LEU A 153 1.90 7.21 16.99
C LEU A 153 1.10 7.89 15.89
N ARG A 154 1.36 9.16 15.69
CA ARG A 154 0.78 9.95 14.59
C ARG A 154 1.87 10.30 13.59
N LEU A 155 1.97 9.51 12.54
CA LEU A 155 3.03 9.63 11.53
C LEU A 155 2.95 10.95 10.76
N PRO A 156 4.07 11.50 10.27
CA PRO A 156 4.08 12.64 9.36
C PRO A 156 3.15 12.41 8.16
N GLY A 157 2.34 13.40 7.83
CA GLY A 157 1.34 13.32 6.76
C GLY A 157 0.09 12.52 7.11
N HIS A 158 -0.16 12.23 8.39
CA HIS A 158 -1.36 11.50 8.83
C HIS A 158 -2.65 12.16 8.30
N GLU A 159 -2.80 13.47 8.48
CA GLU A 159 -4.01 14.23 8.09
C GLU A 159 -4.21 14.29 6.56
N THR A 160 -3.12 14.36 5.82
CA THR A 160 -3.14 14.52 4.35
C THR A 160 -2.92 13.21 3.60
N TYR A 161 -3.00 12.08 4.30
CA TYR A 161 -2.76 10.78 3.69
C TYR A 161 -3.74 10.49 2.54
N THR A 162 -3.19 10.13 1.38
CA THR A 162 -3.94 9.75 0.19
C THR A 162 -3.91 8.23 0.01
N PHE A 163 -5.10 7.63 -0.12
CA PHE A 163 -5.23 6.19 -0.23
C PHE A 163 -4.90 5.70 -1.65
N HIS A 164 -4.29 4.53 -1.73
CA HIS A 164 -3.95 3.88 -2.99
C HIS A 164 -3.72 2.38 -2.78
N ILE A 165 -3.74 1.64 -3.88
CA ILE A 165 -3.26 0.26 -3.95
C ILE A 165 -2.09 0.22 -4.91
N THR A 166 -0.94 -0.28 -4.45
CA THR A 166 0.25 -0.47 -5.27
C THR A 166 0.16 -1.80 -6.01
N LEU A 167 0.48 -1.81 -7.30
CA LEU A 167 0.47 -3.00 -8.16
C LEU A 167 1.89 -3.50 -8.47
N ALA A 168 2.84 -2.58 -8.56
CA ALA A 168 4.23 -2.89 -8.85
C ALA A 168 5.16 -1.77 -8.38
N TYR A 169 6.41 -2.09 -8.09
CA TYR A 169 7.46 -1.08 -7.87
C TYR A 169 8.25 -0.81 -9.14
N THR A 170 8.62 0.44 -9.38
CA THR A 170 9.46 0.79 -10.52
C THR A 170 10.88 0.28 -10.31
N TRP A 171 11.31 -0.64 -11.18
CA TRP A 171 12.68 -1.16 -11.18
C TRP A 171 13.60 -0.26 -11.98
N GLN A 172 13.21 0.07 -13.23
CA GLN A 172 13.99 0.90 -14.13
C GLN A 172 13.18 2.15 -14.54
N LEU A 173 13.86 3.30 -14.61
CA LEU A 173 13.23 4.51 -15.09
C LEU A 173 13.02 4.47 -16.61
N PRO A 174 11.88 4.98 -17.11
CA PRO A 174 11.56 4.99 -18.53
C PRO A 174 12.46 5.92 -19.34
N ASP A 175 12.80 5.50 -20.55
CA ASP A 175 13.32 6.37 -21.58
C ASP A 175 12.22 7.26 -22.18
N GLU A 176 12.57 8.15 -23.13
CA GLU A 176 11.61 9.09 -23.73
C GLU A 176 10.51 8.39 -24.57
N THR A 177 10.80 7.23 -25.16
CA THR A 177 9.81 6.43 -25.90
C THR A 177 8.85 5.78 -24.94
N GLN A 178 9.36 5.15 -23.89
CA GLN A 178 8.58 4.52 -22.84
C GLN A 178 7.71 5.53 -22.08
N LYS A 179 8.20 6.75 -21.83
CA LYS A 179 7.40 7.82 -21.22
C LYS A 179 6.16 8.18 -22.05
N ARG A 180 6.28 8.19 -23.37
CA ARG A 180 5.12 8.42 -24.26
C ARG A 180 4.11 7.28 -24.18
N VAL A 181 4.59 6.03 -24.21
CA VAL A 181 3.74 4.84 -24.07
C VAL A 181 3.02 4.85 -22.70
N ILE A 182 3.75 5.17 -21.62
CA ILE A 182 3.19 5.31 -20.26
C ILE A 182 2.10 6.39 -20.21
N GLY A 183 2.30 7.53 -20.87
CA GLY A 183 1.30 8.60 -20.94
C GLY A 183 -0.01 8.16 -21.59
N GLU A 184 0.07 7.45 -22.72
CA GLU A 184 -1.11 6.90 -23.40
C GLU A 184 -1.76 5.79 -22.58
N LEU A 185 -0.97 4.90 -21.99
CA LEU A 185 -1.43 3.82 -21.14
C LEU A 185 -2.19 4.38 -19.92
N LYS A 186 -1.61 5.37 -19.24
CA LYS A 186 -2.25 6.06 -18.12
C LYS A 186 -3.63 6.61 -18.49
N ARG A 187 -3.73 7.29 -19.62
CA ARG A 187 -5.01 7.85 -20.12
C ARG A 187 -6.07 6.74 -20.29
N ARG A 188 -5.69 5.62 -20.92
CA ARG A 188 -6.59 4.46 -21.12
C ARG A 188 -7.01 3.81 -19.78
N MET A 189 -6.07 3.70 -18.83
CA MET A 189 -6.38 3.22 -17.48
C MET A 189 -7.33 4.16 -16.75
N ASP A 190 -7.11 5.47 -16.81
CA ASP A 190 -7.97 6.46 -16.15
C ASP A 190 -9.40 6.42 -16.73
N GLU A 191 -9.55 6.22 -18.04
CA GLU A 191 -10.86 6.02 -18.69
C GLU A 191 -11.56 4.73 -18.21
N LEU A 192 -10.81 3.66 -18.01
CA LEU A 192 -11.32 2.42 -17.42
C LEU A 192 -11.77 2.63 -15.97
N LEU A 193 -10.92 3.24 -15.16
CA LEU A 193 -11.14 3.46 -13.74
C LEU A 193 -12.34 4.39 -13.49
N ALA A 194 -12.49 5.44 -14.28
CA ALA A 194 -13.59 6.40 -14.16
C ALA A 194 -14.98 5.77 -14.41
N LYS A 195 -15.05 4.67 -15.15
CA LYS A 195 -16.30 3.94 -15.45
C LYS A 195 -16.67 2.92 -14.38
N GLN A 196 -15.79 2.68 -13.39
CA GLN A 196 -16.07 1.68 -12.38
C GLN A 196 -17.06 2.20 -11.33
N PRO A 197 -17.95 1.34 -10.81
CA PRO A 197 -18.80 1.67 -9.67
C PRO A 197 -17.97 1.83 -8.38
N VAL A 198 -18.64 2.16 -7.30
CA VAL A 198 -18.08 2.00 -5.94
C VAL A 198 -17.70 0.53 -5.76
N VAL A 199 -16.52 0.30 -5.20
CA VAL A 199 -16.01 -1.03 -4.86
C VAL A 199 -15.90 -1.16 -3.35
N GLU A 200 -15.97 -2.39 -2.86
CA GLU A 200 -15.72 -2.71 -1.46
C GLU A 200 -14.37 -3.41 -1.33
N LEU A 201 -13.59 -2.97 -0.34
CA LEU A 201 -12.41 -3.66 0.15
C LEU A 201 -12.77 -4.33 1.48
N HIS A 202 -12.03 -5.38 1.85
CA HIS A 202 -12.24 -6.06 3.11
C HIS A 202 -12.10 -5.13 4.33
N PRO A 203 -12.70 -5.47 5.48
CA PRO A 203 -12.50 -4.72 6.72
C PRO A 203 -11.02 -4.58 7.06
N PRO A 204 -10.58 -3.44 7.62
CA PRO A 204 -9.19 -3.24 7.99
C PRO A 204 -8.70 -4.29 8.99
N HIS A 205 -7.49 -4.77 8.80
CA HIS A 205 -6.79 -5.64 9.73
C HIS A 205 -5.31 -5.30 9.77
N ILE A 206 -4.61 -5.74 10.82
CA ILE A 206 -3.15 -5.64 10.88
C ILE A 206 -2.53 -6.67 9.94
N ALA A 207 -1.56 -6.25 9.16
CA ALA A 207 -0.72 -7.11 8.34
C ALA A 207 0.75 -6.94 8.73
N TYR A 208 1.47 -8.04 8.71
CA TYR A 208 2.89 -8.13 9.00
C TYR A 208 3.65 -8.39 7.70
N TYR A 209 4.81 -7.79 7.54
CA TYR A 209 5.62 -8.01 6.35
C TYR A 209 7.11 -8.10 6.70
N ARG A 210 7.82 -8.98 5.99
CA ARG A 210 9.27 -9.13 6.03
C ARG A 210 9.95 -8.24 4.99
N ASP A 211 9.28 -8.07 3.87
CA ASP A 211 9.68 -7.30 2.71
C ASP A 211 8.43 -6.85 1.92
N MET A 212 8.59 -6.17 0.81
CA MET A 212 7.46 -5.65 0.04
C MET A 212 6.69 -6.70 -0.77
N LEU A 213 7.15 -7.95 -0.80
CA LEU A 213 6.48 -9.05 -1.49
C LEU A 213 5.79 -10.04 -0.53
N SER A 214 5.89 -9.82 0.79
CA SER A 214 5.45 -10.78 1.80
C SER A 214 4.57 -10.13 2.86
N PHE A 215 3.32 -9.82 2.55
CA PHE A 215 2.32 -9.34 3.51
C PHE A 215 1.45 -10.50 3.98
N SER A 216 1.15 -10.57 5.28
CA SER A 216 0.32 -11.61 5.88
C SER A 216 -0.47 -11.07 7.07
N ALA A 217 -1.72 -11.53 7.24
CA ALA A 217 -2.51 -11.31 8.45
C ALA A 217 -1.95 -12.13 9.64
N GLU A 218 -1.26 -13.22 9.36
CA GLU A 218 -0.54 -14.00 10.36
C GLU A 218 0.90 -13.51 10.49
N ARG A 219 1.46 -13.64 11.69
CA ARG A 219 2.87 -13.30 11.92
C ARG A 219 3.78 -14.19 11.10
N ILE A 220 4.72 -13.58 10.43
CA ILE A 220 5.73 -14.27 9.63
C ILE A 220 7.10 -14.16 10.31
N GLU A 221 7.97 -15.14 10.12
CA GLU A 221 9.37 -15.06 10.51
C GLU A 221 10.09 -13.95 9.72
N ARG A 222 10.91 -13.12 10.41
CA ARG A 222 11.50 -11.90 9.86
C ARG A 222 13.00 -11.81 10.06
#